data_19d15a5d2cecafe7e3fcc796f1e098fd
#
_entry.id   19d15a5d2cecafe7e3fcc796f1e098fd
#
_cell.length_a   1.000
_cell.length_b   1.000
_cell.length_c   1.000
_cell.angle_alpha   90.00
_cell.angle_beta   90.00
_cell.angle_gamma   90.00
#
_symmetry.space_group_name_H-M   'P 1'
#
loop_
_entity.id
_entity.type
_entity.pdbx_description
1 polymer ?
#
loop_
_entity_poly.entity_id
_entity_poly.type
_entity_poly.pdbx_seq_one_letter_code
_entity_poly.pdbx_strand_id
1 'polypeptide(L)'
;MSSVNKKEIEKFSKMAAEWWDPEGKFKPLHKFNPIRIKYIKDNIIYSFKLKSKEQPLQKINILDIGCGGGLLSEPMARLGANVTGIDASDKNIKIAKLHAKKNKLNINYFCSSPEKLKIKKKFDVILNMEIIEHVEDINFFIKSCSKLLKKNGLMFVATLNKTLKSYVFAIIGAEYVLRWLPIGTHDWEKF
;
A
#
# COMPACT_ATOMS: atom_id res chain seq x y z
N MET A 1 -7.12 18.76 -10.64
CA MET A 1 -7.81 17.87 -9.68
C MET A 1 -6.76 17.09 -8.91
N SER A 2 -7.01 16.73 -7.66
CA SER A 2 -6.14 15.92 -6.82
C SER A 2 -6.96 14.79 -6.19
N SER A 3 -6.44 13.58 -6.18
CA SER A 3 -7.06 12.44 -5.49
C SER A 3 -6.78 12.44 -3.98
N VAL A 4 -5.96 13.37 -3.51
CA VAL A 4 -5.37 13.36 -2.17
C VAL A 4 -6.22 14.13 -1.17
N ASN A 5 -6.58 13.49 -0.04
CA ASN A 5 -7.20 14.12 1.12
C ASN A 5 -6.12 14.60 2.12
N LYS A 6 -6.05 15.93 2.35
CA LYS A 6 -5.02 16.52 3.21
C LYS A 6 -5.14 16.10 4.68
N LYS A 7 -6.36 15.94 5.19
CA LYS A 7 -6.61 15.51 6.59
C LYS A 7 -6.09 14.09 6.83
N GLU A 8 -6.29 13.20 5.87
CA GLU A 8 -5.78 11.83 5.93
C GLU A 8 -4.23 11.81 5.92
N ILE A 9 -3.59 12.64 5.07
CA ILE A 9 -2.12 12.77 5.06
C ILE A 9 -1.60 13.20 6.43
N GLU A 10 -2.20 14.19 7.06
CA GLU A 10 -1.79 14.67 8.39
C GLU A 10 -1.92 13.58 9.45
N LYS A 11 -3.04 12.82 9.42
CA LYS A 11 -3.31 11.72 10.33
C LYS A 11 -2.23 10.64 10.23
N PHE A 12 -1.97 10.10 9.04
CA PHE A 12 -0.94 9.08 8.83
C PHE A 12 0.48 9.62 9.07
N SER A 13 0.75 10.88 8.79
CA SER A 13 2.03 11.51 9.08
C SER A 13 2.36 11.58 10.57
N LYS A 14 1.34 11.69 11.44
CA LYS A 14 1.53 11.66 12.90
C LYS A 14 1.96 10.29 13.42
N MET A 15 1.60 9.22 12.72
CA MET A 15 1.89 7.84 13.09
C MET A 15 3.12 7.27 12.37
N ALA A 16 3.79 8.06 11.53
CA ALA A 16 4.84 7.57 10.64
C ALA A 16 5.97 6.82 11.36
N ALA A 17 6.35 7.22 12.58
CA ALA A 17 7.41 6.57 13.35
C ALA A 17 7.07 5.13 13.77
N GLU A 18 5.79 4.77 13.81
CA GLU A 18 5.31 3.48 14.30
C GLU A 18 5.15 2.42 13.19
N TRP A 19 5.40 2.78 11.91
CA TRP A 19 5.19 1.86 10.77
C TRP A 19 5.83 0.47 10.96
N TRP A 20 7.01 0.42 11.58
CA TRP A 20 7.77 -0.82 11.76
C TRP A 20 7.72 -1.39 13.17
N ASP A 21 6.88 -0.83 14.04
CA ASP A 21 6.59 -1.41 15.35
C ASP A 21 5.47 -2.46 15.23
N PRO A 22 5.77 -3.76 15.38
CA PRO A 22 4.77 -4.83 15.24
C PRO A 22 3.74 -4.85 16.36
N GLU A 23 3.99 -4.15 17.46
CA GLU A 23 3.07 -4.00 18.59
C GLU A 23 2.39 -2.62 18.62
N GLY A 24 2.80 -1.70 17.72
CA GLY A 24 2.25 -0.35 17.57
C GLY A 24 0.91 -0.31 16.81
N LYS A 25 0.55 0.89 16.38
CA LYS A 25 -0.73 1.16 15.68
C LYS A 25 -0.93 0.40 14.37
N PHE A 26 0.16 -0.04 13.73
CA PHE A 26 0.12 -0.83 12.50
C PHE A 26 0.19 -2.35 12.73
N LYS A 27 0.08 -2.83 13.99
CA LYS A 27 0.03 -4.25 14.35
C LYS A 27 -0.93 -5.10 13.50
N PRO A 28 -2.19 -4.64 13.19
CA PRO A 28 -3.08 -5.41 12.32
C PRO A 28 -2.49 -5.62 10.92
N LEU A 29 -1.83 -4.61 10.35
CA LEU A 29 -1.19 -4.73 9.04
C LEU A 29 -0.02 -5.72 9.08
N HIS A 30 0.80 -5.70 10.13
CA HIS A 30 1.88 -6.67 10.31
C HIS A 30 1.35 -8.11 10.35
N LYS A 31 0.27 -8.36 11.09
CA LYS A 31 -0.34 -9.69 11.20
C LYS A 31 -0.96 -10.17 9.89
N PHE A 32 -1.58 -9.26 9.14
CA PHE A 32 -2.28 -9.60 7.89
C PHE A 32 -1.34 -9.69 6.68
N ASN A 33 -0.22 -9.03 6.73
CA ASN A 33 0.71 -8.88 5.60
C ASN A 33 1.23 -10.22 5.02
N PRO A 34 1.55 -11.26 5.80
CA PRO A 34 1.99 -12.54 5.24
C PRO A 34 0.99 -13.17 4.27
N ILE A 35 -0.31 -13.12 4.61
CA ILE A 35 -1.39 -13.64 3.76
C ILE A 35 -1.51 -12.79 2.49
N ARG A 36 -1.45 -11.47 2.63
CA ARG A 36 -1.50 -10.51 1.52
C ARG A 36 -0.34 -10.71 0.56
N ILE A 37 0.89 -10.82 1.07
CA ILE A 37 2.10 -11.08 0.29
C ILE A 37 1.97 -12.39 -0.50
N LYS A 38 1.54 -13.46 0.17
CA LYS A 38 1.34 -14.76 -0.49
C LYS A 38 0.35 -14.65 -1.64
N TYR A 39 -0.82 -14.06 -1.40
CA TYR A 39 -1.87 -13.88 -2.40
C TYR A 39 -1.38 -13.10 -3.62
N ILE A 40 -0.75 -11.95 -3.40
CA ILE A 40 -0.22 -11.08 -4.46
C ILE A 40 0.85 -11.83 -5.27
N LYS A 41 1.83 -12.44 -4.59
CA LYS A 41 2.91 -13.20 -5.20
C LYS A 41 2.36 -14.33 -6.09
N ASP A 42 1.45 -15.14 -5.56
CA ASP A 42 0.94 -16.31 -6.27
C ASP A 42 0.15 -15.90 -7.53
N ASN A 43 -0.66 -14.83 -7.46
CA ASN A 43 -1.37 -14.29 -8.62
C ASN A 43 -0.43 -13.68 -9.67
N ILE A 44 0.64 -12.99 -9.27
CA ILE A 44 1.65 -12.47 -10.19
C ILE A 44 2.35 -13.63 -10.91
N ILE A 45 2.82 -14.64 -10.17
CA ILE A 45 3.48 -15.82 -10.73
C ILE A 45 2.57 -16.50 -11.76
N TYR A 46 1.32 -16.73 -11.41
CA TYR A 46 0.34 -17.36 -12.28
C TYR A 46 0.09 -16.56 -13.56
N SER A 47 -0.19 -15.25 -13.43
CA SER A 47 -0.58 -14.39 -14.55
C SER A 47 0.58 -14.12 -15.53
N PHE A 48 1.79 -13.96 -15.01
CA PHE A 48 2.99 -13.72 -15.85
C PHE A 48 3.78 -15.01 -16.16
N LYS A 49 3.27 -16.18 -15.74
CA LYS A 49 3.88 -17.50 -15.97
C LYS A 49 5.36 -17.57 -15.54
N LEU A 50 5.65 -17.00 -14.36
CA LEU A 50 7.00 -16.92 -13.84
C LEU A 50 7.48 -18.28 -13.33
N LYS A 51 8.76 -18.61 -13.54
CA LYS A 51 9.34 -19.93 -13.23
C LYS A 51 10.47 -19.89 -12.19
N SER A 52 10.99 -18.70 -11.85
CA SER A 52 12.09 -18.58 -10.88
C SER A 52 11.61 -18.98 -9.48
N LYS A 53 12.38 -19.84 -8.80
CA LYS A 53 12.11 -20.23 -7.40
C LYS A 53 12.79 -19.30 -6.40
N GLU A 54 14.00 -18.83 -6.71
CA GLU A 54 14.79 -17.99 -5.78
C GLU A 54 14.32 -16.55 -5.74
N GLN A 55 14.05 -15.97 -6.91
CA GLN A 55 13.51 -14.61 -7.06
C GLN A 55 12.23 -14.65 -7.91
N PRO A 56 11.12 -15.08 -7.31
CA PRO A 56 9.90 -15.38 -8.05
C PRO A 56 9.30 -14.17 -8.78
N LEU A 57 9.60 -12.94 -8.35
CA LEU A 57 9.12 -11.71 -8.98
C LEU A 57 10.20 -10.96 -9.76
N GLN A 58 11.31 -11.62 -10.10
CA GLN A 58 12.38 -11.01 -10.89
C GLN A 58 11.85 -10.45 -12.22
N LYS A 59 12.30 -9.24 -12.58
CA LYS A 59 11.89 -8.48 -13.78
C LYS A 59 10.47 -7.88 -13.72
N ILE A 60 9.70 -8.12 -12.66
CA ILE A 60 8.39 -7.49 -12.49
C ILE A 60 8.58 -6.08 -11.93
N ASN A 61 8.01 -5.07 -12.59
CA ASN A 61 7.98 -3.70 -12.11
C ASN A 61 6.68 -3.48 -11.34
N ILE A 62 6.78 -3.21 -10.03
CA ILE A 62 5.65 -2.99 -9.14
C ILE A 62 5.60 -1.52 -8.76
N LEU A 63 4.40 -0.93 -8.80
CA LEU A 63 4.09 0.36 -8.19
C LEU A 63 3.21 0.12 -6.98
N ASP A 64 3.70 0.48 -5.80
CA ASP A 64 2.97 0.43 -4.53
C ASP A 64 2.47 1.84 -4.19
N ILE A 65 1.15 2.06 -4.30
CA ILE A 65 0.50 3.36 -4.12
C ILE A 65 -0.08 3.44 -2.72
N GLY A 66 0.25 4.51 -1.98
CA GLY A 66 -0.02 4.58 -0.55
C GLY A 66 0.89 3.65 0.24
N CYS A 67 2.16 3.56 -0.15
CA CYS A 67 3.10 2.57 0.39
C CYS A 67 3.41 2.74 1.88
N GLY A 68 3.02 3.87 2.50
CA GLY A 68 3.29 4.15 3.90
C GLY A 68 4.77 4.04 4.25
N GLY A 69 5.09 3.31 5.30
CA GLY A 69 6.48 3.00 5.70
C GLY A 69 7.15 1.89 4.90
N GLY A 70 6.50 1.34 3.86
CA GLY A 70 7.09 0.33 2.99
C GLY A 70 6.81 -1.12 3.40
N LEU A 71 5.83 -1.38 4.27
CA LEU A 71 5.50 -2.71 4.79
C LEU A 71 5.22 -3.76 3.70
N LEU A 72 4.68 -3.35 2.55
CA LEU A 72 4.44 -4.24 1.42
C LEU A 72 5.52 -4.10 0.34
N SER A 73 6.04 -2.89 0.13
CA SER A 73 7.12 -2.63 -0.84
C SER A 73 8.36 -3.49 -0.58
N GLU A 74 8.80 -3.62 0.68
CA GLU A 74 10.00 -4.37 1.01
C GLU A 74 9.89 -5.88 0.76
N PRO A 75 8.83 -6.58 1.20
CA PRO A 75 8.65 -7.99 0.85
C PRO A 75 8.61 -8.25 -0.66
N MET A 76 7.98 -7.36 -1.46
CA MET A 76 7.97 -7.48 -2.91
C MET A 76 9.39 -7.34 -3.50
N ALA A 77 10.19 -6.41 -2.97
CA ALA A 77 11.59 -6.26 -3.38
C ALA A 77 12.44 -7.47 -3.00
N ARG A 78 12.23 -8.05 -1.79
CA ARG A 78 12.93 -9.30 -1.36
C ARG A 78 12.59 -10.50 -2.26
N LEU A 79 11.39 -10.52 -2.85
CA LEU A 79 10.98 -11.53 -3.84
C LEU A 79 11.55 -11.26 -5.25
N GLY A 80 12.37 -10.21 -5.42
CA GLY A 80 13.08 -9.89 -6.66
C GLY A 80 12.41 -8.85 -7.55
N ALA A 81 11.26 -8.26 -7.13
CA ALA A 81 10.60 -7.23 -7.94
C ALA A 81 11.37 -5.90 -7.95
N ASN A 82 11.26 -5.16 -9.06
CA ASN A 82 11.69 -3.77 -9.16
C ASN A 82 10.58 -2.87 -8.61
N VAL A 83 10.68 -2.49 -7.34
CA VAL A 83 9.61 -1.77 -6.65
C VAL A 83 9.80 -0.26 -6.71
N THR A 84 8.72 0.44 -7.00
CA THR A 84 8.56 1.88 -6.81
C THR A 84 7.42 2.06 -5.81
N GLY A 85 7.67 2.74 -4.69
CA GLY A 85 6.66 3.11 -3.71
C GLY A 85 6.34 4.59 -3.78
N ILE A 86 5.05 4.95 -3.73
CA ILE A 86 4.62 6.34 -3.60
C ILE A 86 3.66 6.51 -2.44
N ASP A 87 3.80 7.62 -1.75
CA ASP A 87 2.90 8.04 -0.67
C ASP A 87 2.78 9.57 -0.68
N ALA A 88 1.65 10.10 -0.30
CA ALA A 88 1.43 11.54 -0.25
C ALA A 88 2.09 12.21 0.97
N SER A 89 2.46 11.42 2.00
CA SER A 89 3.17 11.88 3.19
C SER A 89 4.69 11.80 3.01
N ASP A 90 5.37 12.93 3.06
CA ASP A 90 6.83 12.98 3.06
C ASP A 90 7.45 12.27 4.29
N LYS A 91 6.76 12.28 5.44
CA LYS A 91 7.20 11.57 6.65
C LYS A 91 7.20 10.06 6.43
N ASN A 92 6.14 9.50 5.84
CA ASN A 92 6.05 8.08 5.51
C ASN A 92 7.19 7.70 4.57
N ILE A 93 7.42 8.47 3.52
CA ILE A 93 8.49 8.23 2.54
C ILE A 93 9.88 8.28 3.19
N LYS A 94 10.12 9.17 4.12
CA LYS A 94 11.39 9.22 4.88
C LYS A 94 11.61 7.94 5.69
N ILE A 95 10.58 7.45 6.39
CA ILE A 95 10.64 6.20 7.16
C ILE A 95 10.88 5.01 6.22
N ALA A 96 10.14 4.91 5.12
CA ALA A 96 10.31 3.85 4.13
C ALA A 96 11.74 3.80 3.56
N LYS A 97 12.31 4.96 3.18
CA LYS A 97 13.69 5.07 2.69
C LYS A 97 14.71 4.64 3.74
N LEU A 98 14.56 5.09 4.99
CA LEU A 98 15.48 4.73 6.07
C LEU A 98 15.45 3.23 6.35
N HIS A 99 14.27 2.62 6.42
CA HIS A 99 14.12 1.20 6.70
C HIS A 99 14.66 0.34 5.54
N ALA A 100 14.32 0.67 4.29
CA ALA A 100 14.87 -0.02 3.12
C ALA A 100 16.40 0.07 3.05
N LYS A 101 16.99 1.25 3.33
CA LYS A 101 18.45 1.43 3.39
C LYS A 101 19.09 0.55 4.47
N LYS A 102 18.51 0.51 5.68
CA LYS A 102 18.97 -0.35 6.78
C LYS A 102 18.97 -1.84 6.37
N ASN A 103 17.98 -2.24 5.59
CA ASN A 103 17.81 -3.61 5.10
C ASN A 103 18.51 -3.88 3.74
N LYS A 104 19.30 -2.93 3.23
CA LYS A 104 20.03 -3.04 1.95
C LYS A 104 19.12 -3.36 0.75
N LEU A 105 17.88 -2.85 0.77
CA LEU A 105 16.91 -3.01 -0.31
C LEU A 105 16.97 -1.83 -1.27
N ASN A 106 16.96 -2.11 -2.57
CA ASN A 106 16.91 -1.07 -3.61
C ASN A 106 15.45 -0.84 -4.03
N ILE A 107 14.80 0.16 -3.43
CA ILE A 107 13.42 0.55 -3.70
C ILE A 107 13.38 2.05 -3.99
N ASN A 108 12.68 2.44 -5.04
CA ASN A 108 12.51 3.85 -5.41
C ASN A 108 11.28 4.42 -4.69
N TYR A 109 11.48 5.29 -3.70
CA TYR A 109 10.38 5.94 -2.97
C TYR A 109 10.23 7.41 -3.34
N PHE A 110 8.99 7.85 -3.64
CA PHE A 110 8.67 9.24 -3.99
C PHE A 110 7.47 9.74 -3.18
N CYS A 111 7.58 10.97 -2.66
CA CYS A 111 6.42 11.68 -2.12
C CYS A 111 5.58 12.19 -3.30
N SER A 112 4.52 11.46 -3.64
CA SER A 112 3.68 11.73 -4.81
C SER A 112 2.32 11.05 -4.70
N SER A 113 1.40 11.43 -5.59
CA SER A 113 0.16 10.73 -5.88
C SER A 113 0.19 10.19 -7.32
N PRO A 114 -0.69 9.21 -7.69
CA PRO A 114 -0.62 8.59 -9.02
C PRO A 114 -0.76 9.59 -10.16
N GLU A 115 -1.60 10.62 -10.02
CA GLU A 115 -1.80 11.67 -11.03
C GLU A 115 -0.62 12.64 -11.15
N LYS A 116 0.23 12.73 -10.12
CA LYS A 116 1.40 13.64 -10.10
C LYS A 116 2.72 12.93 -10.38
N LEU A 117 2.70 11.60 -10.43
CA LEU A 117 3.91 10.81 -10.63
C LEU A 117 4.49 11.01 -12.04
N LYS A 118 5.59 11.76 -12.13
CA LYS A 118 6.30 12.05 -13.39
C LYS A 118 7.28 10.94 -13.72
N ILE A 119 6.81 9.82 -14.23
CA ILE A 119 7.64 8.70 -14.63
C ILE A 119 7.24 8.21 -16.03
N LYS A 120 8.23 7.95 -16.90
CA LYS A 120 7.96 7.52 -18.28
C LYS A 120 7.61 6.03 -18.38
N LYS A 121 8.09 5.21 -17.43
CA LYS A 121 7.82 3.76 -17.45
C LYS A 121 6.43 3.44 -16.94
N LYS A 122 5.85 2.36 -17.47
CA LYS A 122 4.64 1.74 -16.94
C LYS A 122 4.99 0.51 -16.11
N PHE A 123 4.08 0.11 -15.24
CA PHE A 123 4.28 -0.97 -14.30
C PHE A 123 3.54 -2.23 -14.74
N ASP A 124 4.11 -3.39 -14.43
CA ASP A 124 3.48 -4.70 -14.63
C ASP A 124 2.38 -4.92 -13.59
N VAL A 125 2.60 -4.41 -12.39
CA VAL A 125 1.69 -4.55 -11.24
C VAL A 125 1.52 -3.22 -10.53
N ILE A 126 0.28 -2.92 -10.14
CA ILE A 126 -0.05 -1.81 -9.23
C ILE A 126 -0.71 -2.39 -7.98
N LEU A 127 -0.25 -1.94 -6.82
CA LEU A 127 -0.80 -2.27 -5.52
C LEU A 127 -1.50 -1.04 -4.94
N ASN A 128 -2.77 -1.19 -4.57
CA ASN A 128 -3.61 -0.20 -3.89
C ASN A 128 -4.21 -0.88 -2.65
N MET A 129 -3.41 -0.95 -1.58
CA MET A 129 -3.78 -1.67 -0.36
C MET A 129 -4.20 -0.68 0.73
N GLU A 130 -5.48 -0.75 1.14
CA GLU A 130 -6.07 0.11 2.19
C GLU A 130 -5.84 1.61 1.87
N ILE A 131 -6.07 2.02 0.61
CA ILE A 131 -5.87 3.41 0.16
C ILE A 131 -7.14 4.04 -0.41
N ILE A 132 -8.05 3.24 -0.98
CA ILE A 132 -9.22 3.76 -1.70
C ILE A 132 -10.14 4.54 -0.76
N GLU A 133 -10.31 4.11 0.47
CA GLU A 133 -11.12 4.75 1.51
C GLU A 133 -10.59 6.12 1.95
N HIS A 134 -9.33 6.42 1.61
CA HIS A 134 -8.64 7.65 2.01
C HIS A 134 -8.51 8.68 0.88
N VAL A 135 -9.02 8.37 -0.33
CA VAL A 135 -8.97 9.30 -1.46
C VAL A 135 -10.24 10.14 -1.56
N GLU A 136 -10.13 11.31 -2.17
CA GLU A 136 -11.25 12.24 -2.38
C GLU A 136 -12.18 11.79 -3.51
N ASP A 137 -11.60 11.37 -4.65
CA ASP A 137 -12.30 10.94 -5.86
C ASP A 137 -11.73 9.60 -6.32
N ILE A 138 -12.47 8.54 -6.06
CA ILE A 138 -12.09 7.15 -6.39
C ILE A 138 -11.98 6.97 -7.91
N ASN A 139 -12.89 7.54 -8.69
CA ASN A 139 -12.92 7.39 -10.14
C ASN A 139 -11.67 8.04 -10.76
N PHE A 140 -11.35 9.25 -10.33
CA PHE A 140 -10.16 9.96 -10.78
C PHE A 140 -8.88 9.22 -10.34
N PHE A 141 -8.84 8.69 -9.12
CA PHE A 141 -7.72 7.90 -8.59
C PHE A 141 -7.49 6.64 -9.43
N ILE A 142 -8.52 5.80 -9.61
CA ILE A 142 -8.41 4.55 -10.39
C ILE A 142 -8.02 4.82 -11.84
N LYS A 143 -8.59 5.86 -12.46
CA LYS A 143 -8.21 6.29 -13.80
C LYS A 143 -6.75 6.74 -13.87
N SER A 144 -6.23 7.37 -12.83
CA SER A 144 -4.82 7.78 -12.75
C SER A 144 -3.90 6.58 -12.57
N CYS A 145 -4.28 5.62 -11.72
CA CYS A 145 -3.57 4.35 -11.55
C CYS A 145 -3.51 3.56 -12.86
N SER A 146 -4.63 3.43 -13.58
CA SER A 146 -4.70 2.66 -14.82
C SER A 146 -3.81 3.21 -15.94
N LYS A 147 -3.57 4.53 -15.97
CA LYS A 147 -2.62 5.15 -16.91
C LYS A 147 -1.17 4.72 -16.69
N LEU A 148 -0.82 4.34 -15.45
CA LEU A 148 0.51 3.88 -15.06
C LEU A 148 0.69 2.37 -15.26
N LEU A 149 -0.40 1.65 -15.49
CA LEU A 149 -0.40 0.20 -15.70
C LEU A 149 -0.07 -0.13 -17.16
N LYS A 150 0.72 -1.19 -17.39
CA LYS A 150 0.94 -1.75 -18.72
C LYS A 150 -0.35 -2.42 -19.24
N LYS A 151 -0.46 -2.55 -20.56
CA LYS A 151 -1.46 -3.43 -21.17
C LYS A 151 -1.24 -4.87 -20.64
N ASN A 152 -2.30 -5.51 -20.19
CA ASN A 152 -2.25 -6.82 -19.52
C ASN A 152 -1.53 -6.84 -18.16
N GLY A 153 -1.31 -5.67 -17.52
CA GLY A 153 -0.81 -5.58 -16.16
C GLY A 153 -1.90 -5.91 -15.14
N LEU A 154 -1.50 -6.21 -13.91
CA LEU A 154 -2.39 -6.51 -12.78
C LEU A 154 -2.53 -5.30 -11.87
N MET A 155 -3.75 -5.03 -11.41
CA MET A 155 -4.00 -4.07 -10.34
C MET A 155 -4.65 -4.81 -9.18
N PHE A 156 -3.99 -4.80 -8.03
CA PHE A 156 -4.55 -5.30 -6.78
C PHE A 156 -5.16 -4.13 -6.02
N VAL A 157 -6.37 -4.33 -5.54
CA VAL A 157 -7.09 -3.35 -4.75
C VAL A 157 -7.64 -4.07 -3.53
N ALA A 158 -7.32 -3.56 -2.34
CA ALA A 158 -7.87 -4.02 -1.09
C ALA A 158 -8.41 -2.84 -0.30
N THR A 159 -9.58 -3.02 0.28
CA THR A 159 -10.24 -2.07 1.18
C THR A 159 -11.16 -2.83 2.12
N LEU A 160 -11.57 -2.20 3.21
CA LEU A 160 -12.54 -2.76 4.12
C LEU A 160 -13.91 -2.82 3.45
N ASN A 161 -14.58 -3.97 3.60
CA ASN A 161 -15.92 -4.15 3.03
C ASN A 161 -16.98 -3.48 3.92
N LYS A 162 -17.96 -2.77 3.31
CA LYS A 162 -19.08 -2.13 4.00
C LYS A 162 -20.12 -3.16 4.45
N THR A 163 -19.84 -3.84 5.57
CA THR A 163 -20.77 -4.80 6.17
C THR A 163 -20.95 -4.53 7.66
N LEU A 164 -22.07 -4.96 8.23
CA LEU A 164 -22.28 -4.87 9.67
C LEU A 164 -21.16 -5.58 10.46
N LYS A 165 -20.61 -6.69 9.93
CA LYS A 165 -19.46 -7.37 10.53
C LYS A 165 -18.22 -6.47 10.54
N SER A 166 -17.88 -5.81 9.43
CA SER A 166 -16.73 -4.91 9.40
C SER A 166 -16.94 -3.67 10.28
N TYR A 167 -18.16 -3.15 10.40
CA TYR A 167 -18.48 -2.10 11.36
C TYR A 167 -18.17 -2.54 12.79
N VAL A 168 -18.69 -3.69 13.20
CA VAL A 168 -18.47 -4.22 14.55
C VAL A 168 -16.99 -4.54 14.81
N PHE A 169 -16.30 -5.17 13.86
CA PHE A 169 -14.90 -5.57 14.07
C PHE A 169 -13.89 -4.46 13.85
N ALA A 170 -14.04 -3.64 12.80
CA ALA A 170 -13.09 -2.60 12.48
C ALA A 170 -13.29 -1.33 13.30
N ILE A 171 -14.53 -0.89 13.50
CA ILE A 171 -14.82 0.34 14.25
C ILE A 171 -14.99 0.02 15.73
N ILE A 172 -16.02 -0.74 16.10
CA ILE A 172 -16.29 -1.00 17.53
C ILE A 172 -15.17 -1.83 18.14
N GLY A 173 -14.76 -2.92 17.50
CA GLY A 173 -13.74 -3.82 18.01
C GLY A 173 -12.35 -3.19 18.06
N ALA A 174 -11.85 -2.74 16.93
CA ALA A 174 -10.46 -2.29 16.82
C ALA A 174 -10.25 -0.87 17.38
N GLU A 175 -11.20 0.05 17.23
CA GLU A 175 -11.04 1.43 17.69
C GLU A 175 -11.50 1.66 19.14
N TYR A 176 -12.65 1.09 19.52
CA TYR A 176 -13.25 1.38 20.86
C TYR A 176 -12.93 0.31 21.92
N VAL A 177 -13.00 -0.98 21.58
CA VAL A 177 -12.80 -2.07 22.55
C VAL A 177 -11.33 -2.42 22.71
N LEU A 178 -10.67 -2.81 21.62
CA LEU A 178 -9.28 -3.25 21.65
C LEU A 178 -8.27 -2.09 21.58
N ARG A 179 -8.73 -0.91 21.16
CA ARG A 179 -7.91 0.30 21.00
C ARG A 179 -6.62 0.07 20.19
N TRP A 180 -6.69 -0.86 19.24
CA TRP A 180 -5.56 -1.16 18.34
C TRP A 180 -5.33 -0.04 17.34
N LEU A 181 -6.38 0.72 17.01
CA LEU A 181 -6.35 1.85 16.11
C LEU A 181 -6.94 3.08 16.79
N PRO A 182 -6.46 4.29 16.47
CA PRO A 182 -7.07 5.53 16.97
C PRO A 182 -8.54 5.62 16.57
N ILE A 183 -9.37 6.14 17.47
CA ILE A 183 -10.79 6.42 17.19
C ILE A 183 -10.89 7.35 15.98
N GLY A 184 -11.79 7.03 15.04
CA GLY A 184 -11.96 7.77 13.77
C GLY A 184 -10.93 7.38 12.71
N THR A 185 -10.26 6.22 12.84
CA THR A 185 -9.40 5.69 11.77
C THR A 185 -10.23 5.31 10.55
N HIS A 186 -11.42 4.78 10.76
CA HIS A 186 -12.32 4.34 9.71
C HIS A 186 -13.56 5.23 9.62
N ASP A 187 -13.86 5.67 8.42
CA ASP A 187 -15.09 6.37 8.08
C ASP A 187 -16.05 5.35 7.44
N TRP A 188 -17.12 5.02 8.17
CA TRP A 188 -18.12 4.05 7.71
C TRP A 188 -18.74 4.40 6.35
N GLU A 189 -18.88 5.68 6.03
CA GLU A 189 -19.45 6.10 4.75
C GLU A 189 -18.55 5.79 3.55
N LYS A 190 -17.26 5.57 3.81
CA LYS A 190 -16.24 5.28 2.78
C LYS A 190 -15.90 3.80 2.63
N PHE A 191 -16.58 2.93 3.37
CA PHE A 191 -16.44 1.46 3.26
C PHE A 191 -17.15 0.91 2.04
#